data_fb47b405e3391002b6d9932a44b76d82
#
_entry.id   fb47b405e3391002b6d9932a44b76d82
#
_cell.length_a   1.000
_cell.length_b   1.000
_cell.length_c   1.000
_cell.angle_alpha   90.00
_cell.angle_beta   90.00
_cell.angle_gamma   90.00
#
_symmetry.space_group_name_H-M   'P 1'
#
loop_
_entity.id
_entity.type
_entity.pdbx_description
1 polymer ?
#
loop_
_entity_poly.entity_id
_entity_poly.type
_entity_poly.pdbx_seq_one_letter_code
_entity_poly.pdbx_strand_id
1 'polypeptide(L)'
;MADGLKRFRKARGLSLDDLASKSGVSRAALSQIEGTRTNPTLSVLWKVAVGLDVPFHELLGTSEEGGAKVLRAGDTPPLKSGDGRMESRLLSPGGSSPDLEIYELRFLPKAIHRSEPHGRGTMETLVVMTGALRLVVQDAEYELLPGDTIFFKADVPHVYENRASHETRCFNVIRYARDS
;
A
#
# COMPACT_ATOMS: atom_id res chain seq x y z
N MET A 1 11.91 2.30 8.02
CA MET A 1 10.55 1.82 8.32
C MET A 1 10.25 1.78 9.81
N ALA A 2 10.87 0.94 10.64
CA ALA A 2 10.63 0.89 12.10
C ALA A 2 10.82 2.25 12.78
N ASP A 3 11.89 2.96 12.46
CA ASP A 3 12.14 4.31 12.97
C ASP A 3 11.08 5.32 12.50
N GLY A 4 10.58 5.18 11.26
CA GLY A 4 9.48 6.00 10.73
C GLY A 4 8.22 5.84 11.56
N LEU A 5 7.76 4.59 11.75
CA LEU A 5 6.57 4.28 12.56
C LEU A 5 6.67 4.87 13.97
N LYS A 6 7.76 4.60 14.66
CA LYS A 6 8.00 5.11 16.03
C LYS A 6 8.05 6.63 16.08
N ARG A 7 8.67 7.28 15.09
CA ARG A 7 8.74 8.73 14.96
C ARG A 7 7.35 9.35 14.81
N PHE A 8 6.54 8.84 13.86
CA PHE A 8 5.19 9.36 13.60
C PHE A 8 4.25 9.15 14.78
N ARG A 9 4.29 7.96 15.40
CA ARG A 9 3.49 7.69 16.61
C ARG A 9 3.82 8.69 17.73
N LYS A 10 5.11 8.88 18.01
CA LYS A 10 5.56 9.81 19.06
C LYS A 10 5.22 11.27 18.73
N ALA A 11 5.39 11.69 17.49
CA ALA A 11 5.06 13.05 17.05
C ALA A 11 3.57 13.38 17.24
N ARG A 12 2.69 12.36 17.20
CA ARG A 12 1.25 12.47 17.47
C ARG A 12 0.87 12.24 18.94
N GLY A 13 1.85 12.06 19.83
CA GLY A 13 1.62 11.79 21.25
C GLY A 13 0.92 10.47 21.54
N LEU A 14 0.88 9.52 20.59
CA LEU A 14 0.17 8.27 20.74
C LEU A 14 1.00 7.24 21.53
N SER A 15 0.35 6.52 22.46
CA SER A 15 0.88 5.28 23.02
C SER A 15 0.78 4.13 22.01
N LEU A 16 1.41 2.99 22.29
CA LEU A 16 1.20 1.78 21.48
C LEU A 16 -0.24 1.26 21.56
N ASP A 17 -0.91 1.47 22.69
CA ASP A 17 -2.29 1.07 22.89
C ASP A 17 -3.25 1.95 22.09
N ASP A 18 -3.00 3.26 22.03
CA ASP A 18 -3.77 4.20 21.19
C ASP A 18 -3.64 3.84 19.70
N LEU A 19 -2.41 3.57 19.25
CA LEU A 19 -2.18 3.18 17.87
C LEU A 19 -2.80 1.81 17.56
N ALA A 20 -2.76 0.85 18.49
CA ALA A 20 -3.42 -0.44 18.33
C ALA A 20 -4.93 -0.27 18.13
N SER A 21 -5.55 0.57 18.94
CA SER A 21 -6.99 0.89 18.83
C SER A 21 -7.34 1.55 17.49
N LYS A 22 -6.52 2.49 17.01
CA LYS A 22 -6.75 3.23 15.75
C LYS A 22 -6.50 2.39 14.51
N SER A 23 -5.45 1.55 14.54
CA SER A 23 -5.02 0.77 13.37
C SER A 23 -5.64 -0.63 13.28
N GLY A 24 -6.22 -1.14 14.38
CA GLY A 24 -6.65 -2.53 14.47
C GLY A 24 -5.48 -3.55 14.48
N VAL A 25 -4.24 -3.09 14.64
CA VAL A 25 -3.04 -3.93 14.77
C VAL A 25 -2.72 -4.12 16.24
N SER A 26 -2.46 -5.37 16.67
CA SER A 26 -2.21 -5.62 18.09
C SER A 26 -1.00 -4.84 18.62
N ARG A 27 -1.07 -4.40 19.89
CA ARG A 27 0.04 -3.73 20.58
C ARG A 27 1.35 -4.53 20.51
N ALA A 28 1.25 -5.85 20.63
CA ALA A 28 2.42 -6.75 20.57
C ALA A 28 3.07 -6.70 19.17
N ALA A 29 2.27 -6.76 18.10
CA ALA A 29 2.77 -6.65 16.72
C ALA A 29 3.41 -5.28 16.47
N LEU A 30 2.78 -4.18 16.90
CA LEU A 30 3.35 -2.83 16.79
C LEU A 30 4.69 -2.72 17.52
N SER A 31 4.79 -3.27 18.72
CA SER A 31 6.05 -3.29 19.48
C SER A 31 7.16 -4.08 18.79
N GLN A 32 6.82 -5.21 18.15
CA GLN A 32 7.77 -6.01 17.39
C GLN A 32 8.25 -5.28 16.13
N ILE A 33 7.34 -4.60 15.43
CA ILE A 33 7.67 -3.80 14.25
C ILE A 33 8.58 -2.63 14.63
N GLU A 34 8.25 -1.84 15.65
CA GLU A 34 9.09 -0.75 16.14
C GLU A 34 10.46 -1.22 16.66
N GLY A 35 10.53 -2.46 17.16
CA GLY A 35 11.76 -3.08 17.62
C GLY A 35 12.55 -3.81 16.53
N THR A 36 12.17 -3.71 15.26
CA THR A 36 12.81 -4.42 14.11
C THR A 36 12.86 -5.93 14.25
N ARG A 37 12.00 -6.52 15.09
CA ARG A 37 11.98 -7.96 15.38
C ARG A 37 11.13 -8.77 14.41
N THR A 38 10.35 -8.12 13.56
CA THR A 38 9.52 -8.74 12.55
C THR A 38 9.43 -7.86 11.31
N ASN A 39 9.21 -8.50 10.16
CA ASN A 39 8.94 -7.79 8.92
C ASN A 39 7.42 -7.82 8.70
N PRO A 40 6.72 -6.67 8.83
CA PRO A 40 5.26 -6.63 8.69
C PRO A 40 4.85 -6.88 7.24
N THR A 41 3.66 -7.45 7.06
CA THR A 41 3.03 -7.57 5.75
C THR A 41 2.53 -6.21 5.26
N LEU A 42 2.30 -6.08 3.96
CA LEU A 42 1.71 -4.89 3.34
C LEU A 42 0.43 -4.45 4.06
N SER A 43 -0.49 -5.38 4.30
CA SER A 43 -1.77 -5.13 4.98
C SER A 43 -1.58 -4.55 6.40
N VAL A 44 -0.61 -5.07 7.15
CA VAL A 44 -0.31 -4.56 8.50
C VAL A 44 0.23 -3.14 8.44
N LEU A 45 1.18 -2.87 7.55
CA LEU A 45 1.75 -1.53 7.38
C LEU A 45 0.70 -0.53 6.90
N TRP A 46 -0.20 -0.97 6.02
CA TRP A 46 -1.31 -0.13 5.55
C TRP A 46 -2.22 0.28 6.70
N LYS A 47 -2.67 -0.67 7.52
CA LYS A 47 -3.48 -0.40 8.72
C LYS A 47 -2.78 0.58 9.66
N VAL A 48 -1.47 0.45 9.82
CA VAL A 48 -0.68 1.37 10.64
C VAL A 48 -0.64 2.77 10.05
N ALA A 49 -0.46 2.91 8.73
CA ALA A 49 -0.48 4.21 8.04
C ALA A 49 -1.82 4.92 8.21
N VAL A 50 -2.94 4.19 8.02
CA VAL A 50 -4.29 4.70 8.26
C VAL A 50 -4.49 5.10 9.73
N GLY A 51 -4.06 4.26 10.68
CA GLY A 51 -4.18 4.54 12.11
C GLY A 51 -3.33 5.73 12.58
N LEU A 52 -2.24 6.02 11.88
CA LEU A 52 -1.40 7.19 12.08
C LEU A 52 -1.86 8.42 11.30
N ASP A 53 -2.78 8.26 10.36
CA ASP A 53 -3.18 9.32 9.44
C ASP A 53 -1.97 9.92 8.69
N VAL A 54 -1.21 9.05 8.03
CA VAL A 54 -0.05 9.41 7.18
C VAL A 54 -0.11 8.66 5.86
N PRO A 55 0.36 9.27 4.77
CA PRO A 55 0.63 8.56 3.54
C PRO A 55 1.57 7.37 3.78
N PHE A 56 1.31 6.26 3.11
CA PHE A 56 2.02 5.00 3.35
C PHE A 56 3.54 5.12 3.15
N HIS A 57 3.97 5.89 2.13
CA HIS A 57 5.39 6.10 1.83
C HIS A 57 6.18 6.75 2.96
N GLU A 58 5.52 7.58 3.78
CA GLU A 58 6.19 8.25 4.92
C GLU A 58 6.68 7.24 5.97
N LEU A 59 5.96 6.13 6.13
CA LEU A 59 6.41 5.04 7.01
C LEU A 59 7.67 4.35 6.47
N LEU A 60 7.89 4.36 5.17
CA LEU A 60 9.02 3.71 4.52
C LEU A 60 10.32 4.52 4.62
N GLY A 61 10.23 5.78 5.02
CA GLY A 61 11.39 6.63 5.37
C GLY A 61 12.22 7.02 4.16
N THR A 62 11.81 8.05 3.44
CA THR A 62 12.58 8.61 2.32
C THR A 62 12.73 10.10 2.51
N SER A 63 13.96 10.61 2.32
CA SER A 63 14.28 12.02 2.47
C SER A 63 14.14 12.78 1.15
N GLU A 64 13.69 14.02 1.23
CA GLU A 64 13.70 14.98 0.13
C GLU A 64 15.12 15.44 -0.19
N GLU A 65 15.55 15.23 -1.43
CA GLU A 65 16.59 16.04 -2.05
C GLU A 65 16.08 16.41 -3.45
N GLY A 66 16.09 17.71 -3.77
CA GLY A 66 15.65 18.20 -5.07
C GLY A 66 16.58 17.72 -6.20
N GLY A 67 16.01 17.36 -7.34
CA GLY A 67 16.71 16.91 -8.53
C GLY A 67 16.16 15.62 -9.10
N ALA A 68 16.70 15.15 -10.23
CA ALA A 68 16.34 13.85 -10.81
C ALA A 68 16.88 12.72 -9.94
N LYS A 69 16.00 11.79 -9.53
CA LYS A 69 16.38 10.61 -8.76
C LYS A 69 16.02 9.34 -9.54
N VAL A 70 16.98 8.44 -9.69
CA VAL A 70 16.76 7.13 -10.27
C VAL A 70 16.59 6.11 -9.15
N LEU A 71 15.44 5.43 -9.12
CA LEU A 71 15.24 4.25 -8.29
C LEU A 71 15.55 3.01 -9.14
N ARG A 72 16.55 2.26 -8.75
CA ARG A 72 16.85 0.98 -9.38
C ARG A 72 15.90 -0.10 -8.88
N ALA A 73 15.67 -1.12 -9.69
CA ALA A 73 14.72 -2.21 -9.33
C ALA A 73 15.03 -2.89 -7.98
N GLY A 74 16.29 -2.89 -7.54
CA GLY A 74 16.71 -3.45 -6.25
C GLY A 74 16.62 -2.50 -5.05
N ASP A 75 16.40 -1.21 -5.27
CA ASP A 75 16.42 -0.19 -4.21
C ASP A 75 15.18 -0.25 -3.32
N THR A 76 14.05 -0.69 -3.88
CA THR A 76 12.77 -0.83 -3.20
C THR A 76 12.33 -2.29 -3.22
N PRO A 77 12.64 -3.07 -2.19
CA PRO A 77 12.16 -4.44 -2.11
C PRO A 77 10.63 -4.48 -2.02
N PRO A 78 9.98 -5.41 -2.72
CA PRO A 78 8.53 -5.51 -2.68
C PRO A 78 8.03 -5.93 -1.30
N LEU A 79 6.91 -5.36 -0.90
CA LEU A 79 6.12 -5.84 0.23
C LEU A 79 5.19 -6.96 -0.26
N LYS A 80 5.03 -7.99 0.55
CA LYS A 80 4.22 -9.17 0.19
C LYS A 80 2.93 -9.20 1.00
N SER A 81 1.88 -9.75 0.38
CA SER A 81 0.68 -10.17 1.11
C SER A 81 1.02 -11.28 2.11
N GLY A 82 0.11 -11.55 3.05
CA GLY A 82 0.32 -12.57 4.09
C GLY A 82 0.52 -13.99 3.53
N ASP A 83 -0.08 -14.31 2.38
CA ASP A 83 0.07 -15.57 1.65
C ASP A 83 1.23 -15.55 0.63
N GLY A 84 1.91 -14.42 0.47
CA GLY A 84 3.02 -14.21 -0.47
C GLY A 84 2.61 -14.21 -1.94
N ARG A 85 1.31 -14.22 -2.27
CA ARG A 85 0.83 -14.30 -3.65
C ARG A 85 0.65 -12.94 -4.33
N MET A 86 0.65 -11.86 -3.57
CA MET A 86 0.66 -10.48 -4.07
C MET A 86 1.91 -9.78 -3.57
N GLU A 87 2.57 -9.07 -4.46
CA GLU A 87 3.71 -8.22 -4.17
C GLU A 87 3.39 -6.78 -4.59
N SER A 88 3.77 -5.82 -3.76
CA SER A 88 3.63 -4.39 -4.03
C SER A 88 4.99 -3.72 -3.88
N ARG A 89 5.48 -3.08 -4.93
CA ARG A 89 6.75 -2.36 -4.96
C ARG A 89 6.51 -0.89 -5.22
N LEU A 90 6.93 -0.04 -4.28
CA LEU A 90 6.85 1.41 -4.43
C LEU A 90 7.80 1.89 -5.54
N LEU A 91 7.28 2.66 -6.49
CA LEU A 91 8.02 3.24 -7.62
C LEU A 91 8.25 4.74 -7.47
N SER A 92 7.38 5.44 -6.75
CA SER A 92 7.60 6.86 -6.44
C SER A 92 8.64 7.00 -5.33
N PRO A 93 9.63 7.89 -5.47
CA PRO A 93 10.48 8.22 -4.34
C PRO A 93 9.61 8.86 -3.25
N GLY A 94 9.81 8.46 -2.00
CA GLY A 94 9.10 9.11 -0.91
C GLY A 94 9.42 10.60 -0.85
N GLY A 95 8.41 11.41 -0.57
CA GLY A 95 8.53 12.87 -0.56
C GLY A 95 8.41 13.54 -1.93
N SER A 96 8.34 12.79 -3.04
CA SER A 96 8.16 13.38 -4.38
C SER A 96 6.79 14.02 -4.56
N SER A 97 5.78 13.53 -3.86
CA SER A 97 4.45 14.13 -3.75
C SER A 97 3.79 13.61 -2.48
N PRO A 98 3.35 14.48 -1.56
CA PRO A 98 2.78 14.04 -0.28
C PRO A 98 1.42 13.34 -0.44
N ASP A 99 0.77 13.53 -1.57
CA ASP A 99 -0.59 13.05 -1.85
C ASP A 99 -0.65 12.00 -2.96
N LEU A 100 0.51 11.54 -3.48
CA LEU A 100 0.54 10.58 -4.58
C LEU A 100 1.62 9.53 -4.40
N GLU A 101 1.23 8.27 -4.59
CA GLU A 101 2.12 7.11 -4.59
C GLU A 101 1.93 6.31 -5.88
N ILE A 102 3.01 5.75 -6.40
CA ILE A 102 2.99 4.89 -7.58
C ILE A 102 3.57 3.54 -7.20
N TYR A 103 2.86 2.47 -7.53
CA TYR A 103 3.24 1.10 -7.25
C TYR A 103 3.27 0.23 -8.50
N GLU A 104 4.17 -0.74 -8.52
CA GLU A 104 4.02 -1.95 -9.31
C GLU A 104 3.38 -3.02 -8.43
N LEU A 105 2.25 -3.55 -8.89
CA LEU A 105 1.57 -4.68 -8.26
C LEU A 105 1.80 -5.92 -9.10
N ARG A 106 2.15 -7.01 -8.45
CA ARG A 106 2.38 -8.32 -9.05
C ARG A 106 1.51 -9.36 -8.37
N PHE A 107 0.67 -10.02 -9.14
CA PHE A 107 -0.23 -11.05 -8.67
C PHE A 107 0.18 -12.40 -9.28
N LEU A 108 0.60 -13.34 -8.44
CA LEU A 108 0.88 -14.70 -8.88
C LEU A 108 -0.40 -15.41 -9.36
N PRO A 109 -0.30 -16.52 -10.12
CA PRO A 109 -1.47 -17.29 -10.53
C PRO A 109 -2.41 -17.61 -9.37
N LYS A 110 -3.72 -17.37 -9.55
CA LYS A 110 -4.76 -17.61 -8.54
C LYS A 110 -4.62 -16.78 -7.26
N ALA A 111 -3.88 -15.67 -7.30
CA ALA A 111 -3.82 -14.74 -6.18
C ALA A 111 -5.16 -14.04 -5.97
N ILE A 112 -5.55 -13.90 -4.71
CA ILE A 112 -6.67 -13.08 -4.26
C ILE A 112 -6.15 -12.17 -3.15
N HIS A 113 -6.22 -10.87 -3.40
CA HIS A 113 -5.84 -9.86 -2.41
C HIS A 113 -7.05 -9.02 -2.04
N ARG A 114 -7.44 -9.08 -0.75
CA ARG A 114 -8.50 -8.24 -0.18
C ARG A 114 -7.87 -7.03 0.45
N SER A 115 -8.13 -5.87 -0.12
CA SER A 115 -7.66 -4.59 0.40
C SER A 115 -8.69 -4.02 1.35
N GLU A 116 -8.22 -3.61 2.52
CA GLU A 116 -9.02 -2.82 3.46
C GLU A 116 -9.25 -1.41 2.87
N PRO A 117 -10.35 -0.74 3.24
CA PRO A 117 -10.57 0.65 2.86
C PRO A 117 -9.38 1.53 3.22
N HIS A 118 -9.00 2.39 2.29
CA HIS A 118 -7.97 3.40 2.51
C HIS A 118 -8.54 4.62 3.25
N GLY A 119 -7.70 5.61 3.54
CA GLY A 119 -8.16 6.86 4.13
C GLY A 119 -9.26 7.53 3.30
N ARG A 120 -10.16 8.26 3.95
CA ARG A 120 -11.32 8.90 3.31
C ARG A 120 -10.89 9.75 2.11
N GLY A 121 -11.59 9.59 0.99
CA GLY A 121 -11.35 10.34 -0.25
C GLY A 121 -10.14 9.84 -1.06
N THR A 122 -9.51 8.73 -0.65
CA THR A 122 -8.45 8.12 -1.45
C THR A 122 -9.00 7.56 -2.75
N MET A 123 -8.29 7.82 -3.84
CA MET A 123 -8.58 7.32 -5.18
C MET A 123 -7.44 6.42 -5.65
N GLU A 124 -7.77 5.35 -6.36
CA GLU A 124 -6.80 4.56 -7.10
C GLU A 124 -7.02 4.61 -8.59
N THR A 125 -5.92 4.59 -9.33
CA THR A 125 -5.89 4.38 -10.79
C THR A 125 -5.01 3.19 -11.07
N LEU A 126 -5.62 2.11 -11.57
CA LEU A 126 -4.93 0.86 -11.89
C LEU A 126 -4.84 0.68 -13.40
N VAL A 127 -3.65 0.34 -13.88
CA VAL A 127 -3.38 0.02 -15.29
C VAL A 127 -2.87 -1.41 -15.37
N VAL A 128 -3.52 -2.29 -16.11
CA VAL A 128 -3.03 -3.65 -16.35
C VAL A 128 -1.95 -3.61 -17.42
N MET A 129 -0.76 -4.08 -17.08
CA MET A 129 0.39 -4.14 -18.01
C MET A 129 0.48 -5.48 -18.70
N THR A 130 0.32 -6.57 -17.95
CA THR A 130 0.37 -7.93 -18.48
C THR A 130 -0.61 -8.82 -17.70
N GLY A 131 -1.06 -9.91 -18.32
CA GLY A 131 -2.01 -10.84 -17.71
C GLY A 131 -3.46 -10.33 -17.79
N ALA A 132 -4.29 -10.71 -16.84
CA ALA A 132 -5.67 -10.25 -16.70
C ALA A 132 -5.99 -10.14 -15.21
N LEU A 133 -6.81 -9.17 -14.83
CA LEU A 133 -7.19 -8.94 -13.45
C LEU A 133 -8.70 -8.77 -13.32
N ARG A 134 -9.30 -9.47 -12.39
CA ARG A 134 -10.63 -9.16 -11.89
C ARG A 134 -10.50 -8.23 -10.69
N LEU A 135 -11.17 -7.09 -10.75
CA LEU A 135 -11.30 -6.16 -9.63
C LEU A 135 -12.75 -6.13 -9.16
N VAL A 136 -12.95 -6.26 -7.85
CA VAL A 136 -14.26 -6.07 -7.22
C VAL A 136 -14.16 -4.83 -6.34
N VAL A 137 -15.03 -3.85 -6.56
CA VAL A 137 -15.14 -2.64 -5.75
C VAL A 137 -16.54 -2.61 -5.15
N GLN A 138 -16.61 -2.76 -3.82
CA GLN A 138 -17.90 -3.06 -3.15
C GLN A 138 -18.58 -4.29 -3.78
N ASP A 139 -19.71 -4.10 -4.48
CA ASP A 139 -20.49 -5.16 -5.13
C ASP A 139 -20.30 -5.19 -6.66
N ALA A 140 -19.55 -4.25 -7.24
CA ALA A 140 -19.32 -4.16 -8.68
C ALA A 140 -18.04 -4.90 -9.09
N GLU A 141 -18.15 -5.67 -10.18
CA GLU A 141 -17.07 -6.50 -10.72
C GLU A 141 -16.58 -5.96 -12.07
N TYR A 142 -15.27 -5.97 -12.25
CA TYR A 142 -14.61 -5.49 -13.47
C TYR A 142 -13.56 -6.51 -13.91
N GLU A 143 -13.63 -6.97 -15.16
CA GLU A 143 -12.60 -7.76 -15.81
C GLU A 143 -11.71 -6.82 -16.63
N LEU A 144 -10.42 -6.82 -16.33
CA LEU A 144 -9.44 -5.91 -16.92
C LEU A 144 -8.38 -6.70 -17.69
N LEU A 145 -8.12 -6.28 -18.91
CA LEU A 145 -7.13 -6.86 -19.82
C LEU A 145 -5.91 -5.93 -19.98
N PRO A 146 -4.80 -6.39 -20.55
CA PRO A 146 -3.64 -5.55 -20.78
C PRO A 146 -3.97 -4.27 -21.57
N GLY A 147 -3.57 -3.13 -21.04
CA GLY A 147 -3.89 -1.80 -21.57
C GLY A 147 -5.14 -1.16 -20.94
N ASP A 148 -6.01 -1.93 -20.29
CA ASP A 148 -7.16 -1.37 -19.61
C ASP A 148 -6.73 -0.56 -18.38
N THR A 149 -7.48 0.51 -18.13
CA THR A 149 -7.31 1.40 -16.98
C THR A 149 -8.64 1.55 -16.26
N ILE A 150 -8.61 1.42 -14.96
CA ILE A 150 -9.73 1.73 -14.09
C ILE A 150 -9.32 2.74 -13.01
N PHE A 151 -10.21 3.67 -12.68
CA PHE A 151 -10.06 4.55 -11.53
C PHE A 151 -11.30 4.44 -10.65
N PHE A 152 -11.08 4.35 -9.35
CA PHE A 152 -12.15 4.10 -8.38
C PHE A 152 -11.83 4.71 -7.01
N LYS A 153 -12.88 4.87 -6.20
CA LYS A 153 -12.72 5.24 -4.80
C LYS A 153 -12.17 4.05 -4.02
N ALA A 154 -11.02 4.23 -3.40
CA ALA A 154 -10.36 3.18 -2.64
C ALA A 154 -10.62 3.28 -1.12
N ASP A 155 -11.44 4.24 -0.69
CA ASP A 155 -11.94 4.36 0.67
C ASP A 155 -13.11 3.39 0.98
N VAL A 156 -13.29 2.37 0.13
CA VAL A 156 -14.23 1.28 0.26
C VAL A 156 -13.53 -0.08 0.11
N PRO A 157 -14.09 -1.19 0.62
CA PRO A 157 -13.51 -2.52 0.43
C PRO A 157 -13.40 -2.87 -1.05
N HIS A 158 -12.24 -3.41 -1.44
CA HIS A 158 -12.00 -3.85 -2.81
C HIS A 158 -11.10 -5.08 -2.85
N VAL A 159 -11.25 -5.89 -3.92
CA VAL A 159 -10.57 -7.19 -4.06
C VAL A 159 -9.94 -7.28 -5.44
N TYR A 160 -8.66 -7.58 -5.49
CA TYR A 160 -7.91 -7.92 -6.69
C TYR A 160 -7.81 -9.43 -6.82
N GLU A 161 -8.13 -9.97 -7.99
CA GLU A 161 -8.11 -11.40 -8.23
C GLU A 161 -7.46 -11.72 -9.57
N ASN A 162 -6.36 -12.46 -9.54
CA ASN A 162 -5.77 -13.06 -10.74
C ASN A 162 -6.32 -14.47 -10.93
N ARG A 163 -7.27 -14.64 -11.83
CA ARG A 163 -7.87 -15.94 -12.16
C ARG A 163 -7.06 -16.76 -13.17
N ALA A 164 -6.09 -16.13 -13.83
CA ALA A 164 -5.28 -16.77 -14.85
C ALA A 164 -4.30 -17.82 -14.27
N SER A 165 -3.70 -18.61 -15.15
CA SER A 165 -2.63 -19.55 -14.83
C SER A 165 -1.24 -18.93 -14.88
N HIS A 166 -1.13 -17.66 -15.24
CA HIS A 166 0.10 -16.88 -15.32
C HIS A 166 0.02 -15.62 -14.46
N GLU A 167 1.14 -14.98 -14.28
CA GLU A 167 1.29 -13.76 -13.48
C GLU A 167 0.58 -12.57 -14.15
N THR A 168 -0.01 -11.71 -13.33
CA THR A 168 -0.55 -10.41 -13.73
C THR A 168 0.27 -9.30 -13.11
N ARG A 169 0.62 -8.28 -13.90
CA ARG A 169 1.31 -7.06 -13.46
C ARG A 169 0.49 -5.83 -13.77
N CYS A 170 0.44 -4.93 -12.80
CA CYS A 170 -0.27 -3.67 -12.91
C CYS A 170 0.60 -2.53 -12.40
N PHE A 171 0.39 -1.32 -12.95
CA PHE A 171 0.75 -0.11 -12.24
C PHE A 171 -0.47 0.41 -11.48
N ASN A 172 -0.24 0.86 -10.27
CA ASN A 172 -1.27 1.45 -9.43
C ASN A 172 -0.81 2.81 -8.91
N VAL A 173 -1.64 3.82 -9.11
CA VAL A 173 -1.43 5.18 -8.60
C VAL A 173 -2.46 5.42 -7.51
N ILE A 174 -1.98 5.66 -6.30
CA ILE A 174 -2.80 6.01 -5.15
C ILE A 174 -2.71 7.50 -4.93
N ARG A 175 -3.86 8.17 -4.91
CA ARG A 175 -3.97 9.59 -4.62
C ARG A 175 -4.78 9.79 -3.35
N TYR A 176 -4.15 10.34 -2.35
CA TYR A 176 -4.78 10.69 -1.08
C TYR A 176 -5.57 12.00 -1.19
N ALA A 177 -6.64 12.13 -0.41
CA ALA A 177 -7.32 13.40 -0.28
C ALA A 177 -6.40 14.42 0.39
N ARG A 178 -6.41 15.68 -0.09
CA ARG A 178 -5.79 16.79 0.64
C ARG A 178 -6.75 17.26 1.72
N ASP A 179 -6.27 17.40 2.93
CA ASP A 179 -6.98 18.14 3.96
C ASP A 179 -7.09 19.60 3.48
N SER A 180 -8.33 20.09 3.43
CA SER A 180 -8.67 21.46 3.01
C SER A 180 -8.51 22.41 4.17
#